data_4ea6569ae7c699c933ab7fd28ff0fa92
#
_entry.id   4ea6569ae7c699c933ab7fd28ff0fa92
#
_cell.length_a   1.000
_cell.length_b   1.000
_cell.length_c   1.000
_cell.angle_alpha   90.00
_cell.angle_beta   90.00
_cell.angle_gamma   90.00
#
_symmetry.space_group_name_H-M   'P 1'
#
loop_
_entity.id
_entity.type
_entity.pdbx_description
1 polymer ?
#
loop_
_entity_poly.entity_id
_entity_poly.type
_entity_poly.pdbx_seq_one_letter_code
_entity_poly.pdbx_strand_id
1 'polypeptide(L)'
;LNSALFLPIALLLDRMLGEPPRWHPLVGFGRLVKAVERLAYPAAPGAEPVWRMRLRGAAAIALLLAPFTLAAWALARLPLLEIIVPVALLYLAVGARSLAQHAEVVRKALAEGDLQLARERVGWIVSRDTRELDEAGVARATIESVLENGSDAVFAALFWFLVLGAPGAVLYRLANTLDAMWGYKNERYLHFGWAAARFDDMLNYLPARLAALTYLLLGHAADGWRCWRTQAPTWYSPNAGPVMAAGAGALGVSLGGGARYHGQWKERPPLGCGPTPTHEDIGRAVRLVNRGMWLWAALSLAAAILIGAIHA
;
A
#
# COMPACT_ATOMS: atom_id res chain seq x y z
N LEU A 1 22.68 9.23 -5.75
CA LEU A 1 23.33 9.00 -4.46
C LEU A 1 22.52 9.62 -3.31
N ASN A 2 22.03 10.85 -3.46
CA ASN A 2 21.34 11.57 -2.38
C ASN A 2 20.04 10.89 -1.91
N SER A 3 19.26 10.28 -2.82
CA SER A 3 18.01 9.61 -2.45
C SER A 3 18.21 8.50 -1.43
N ALA A 4 19.31 7.75 -1.51
CA ALA A 4 19.62 6.67 -0.59
C ALA A 4 19.95 7.15 0.83
N LEU A 5 20.55 8.35 0.95
CA LEU A 5 20.86 8.97 2.26
C LEU A 5 19.59 9.54 2.93
N PHE A 6 18.64 10.05 2.13
CA PHE A 6 17.40 10.66 2.65
C PHE A 6 16.40 9.63 3.18
N LEU A 7 16.46 8.40 2.64
CA LEU A 7 15.52 7.34 2.98
C LEU A 7 15.54 6.98 4.48
N PRO A 8 16.69 6.66 5.13
CA PRO A 8 16.71 6.39 6.56
C PRO A 8 16.17 7.55 7.42
N ILE A 9 16.45 8.79 7.02
CA ILE A 9 15.98 9.98 7.74
C ILE A 9 14.45 10.07 7.69
N ALA A 10 13.86 9.92 6.51
CA ALA A 10 12.41 9.93 6.35
C ALA A 10 11.72 8.81 7.14
N LEU A 11 12.31 7.60 7.16
CA LEU A 11 11.79 6.47 7.95
C LEU A 11 11.91 6.69 9.46
N LEU A 12 12.97 7.35 9.92
CA LEU A 12 13.09 7.75 11.32
C LEU A 12 12.04 8.80 11.69
N LEU A 13 11.77 9.76 10.80
CA LEU A 13 10.70 10.74 10.99
C LEU A 13 9.32 10.05 11.07
N ASP A 14 9.00 9.13 10.15
CA ASP A 14 7.76 8.35 10.22
C ASP A 14 7.66 7.59 11.54
N ARG A 15 8.74 6.93 11.98
CA ARG A 15 8.77 6.20 13.25
C ARG A 15 8.57 7.11 14.47
N MET A 16 9.13 8.32 14.46
CA MET A 16 9.10 9.24 15.62
C MET A 16 7.82 10.06 15.68
N LEU A 17 7.39 10.60 14.54
CA LEU A 17 6.27 11.54 14.46
C LEU A 17 4.95 10.84 14.09
N GLY A 18 5.01 9.78 13.26
CA GLY A 18 3.82 9.15 12.66
C GLY A 18 3.14 10.06 11.64
N GLU A 19 1.93 9.71 11.24
CA GLU A 19 1.15 10.56 10.35
C GLU A 19 0.66 11.81 11.09
N PRO A 20 0.71 13.01 10.47
CA PRO A 20 0.14 14.21 11.04
C PRO A 20 -1.35 14.02 11.34
N PRO A 21 -1.82 14.16 12.62
CA PRO A 21 -3.20 13.85 12.99
C PRO A 21 -4.20 14.87 12.41
N ARG A 22 -3.72 16.06 12.09
CA ARG A 22 -4.47 17.14 11.44
C ARG A 22 -3.68 17.64 10.23
N TRP A 23 -4.36 18.03 9.16
CA TRP A 23 -3.71 18.62 7.98
C TRP A 23 -2.83 17.68 7.16
N HIS A 24 -3.07 16.35 7.20
CA HIS A 24 -2.35 15.46 6.30
C HIS A 24 -2.64 15.84 4.83
N PRO A 25 -1.61 16.06 3.99
CA PRO A 25 -1.80 16.53 2.61
C PRO A 25 -2.73 15.64 1.78
N LEU A 26 -2.74 14.33 2.02
CA LEU A 26 -3.64 13.38 1.34
C LEU A 26 -5.12 13.64 1.63
N VAL A 27 -5.47 14.20 2.80
CA VAL A 27 -6.86 14.60 3.10
C VAL A 27 -7.28 15.77 2.21
N GLY A 28 -6.40 16.76 2.04
CA GLY A 28 -6.59 17.87 1.10
C GLY A 28 -6.69 17.38 -0.34
N PHE A 29 -5.79 16.48 -0.74
CA PHE A 29 -5.82 15.83 -2.06
C PHE A 29 -7.13 15.06 -2.27
N GLY A 30 -7.60 14.27 -1.32
CA GLY A 30 -8.88 13.56 -1.42
C GLY A 30 -10.09 14.50 -1.61
N ARG A 31 -10.07 15.71 -1.00
CA ARG A 31 -11.10 16.74 -1.26
C ARG A 31 -11.01 17.26 -2.69
N LEU A 32 -9.80 17.49 -3.20
CA LEU A 32 -9.57 17.90 -4.59
C LEU A 32 -10.03 16.82 -5.57
N VAL A 33 -9.72 15.55 -5.30
CA VAL A 33 -10.20 14.39 -6.09
C VAL A 33 -11.72 14.40 -6.19
N LYS A 34 -12.45 14.60 -5.09
CA LYS A 34 -13.91 14.70 -5.10
C LYS A 34 -14.43 15.92 -5.87
N ALA A 35 -13.69 17.03 -5.86
CA ALA A 35 -14.07 18.21 -6.63
C ALA A 35 -13.88 17.97 -8.14
N VAL A 36 -12.73 17.42 -8.55
CA VAL A 36 -12.47 17.07 -9.96
C VAL A 36 -13.43 16.00 -10.44
N GLU A 37 -13.75 14.99 -9.62
CA GLU A 37 -14.75 13.97 -9.96
C GLU A 37 -16.10 14.60 -10.29
N ARG A 38 -16.60 15.52 -9.45
CA ARG A 38 -17.87 16.19 -9.69
C ARG A 38 -17.93 16.97 -11.01
N LEU A 39 -16.80 17.50 -11.47
CA LEU A 39 -16.69 18.24 -12.72
C LEU A 39 -16.51 17.29 -13.94
N ALA A 40 -15.73 16.21 -13.76
CA ALA A 40 -15.38 15.31 -14.84
C ALA A 40 -16.40 14.17 -15.05
N TYR A 41 -17.13 13.78 -13.98
CA TYR A 41 -18.14 12.72 -14.06
C TYR A 41 -19.42 13.26 -14.73
N PRO A 42 -19.95 12.61 -15.78
CA PRO A 42 -21.11 13.12 -16.52
C PRO A 42 -22.40 13.04 -15.71
N ALA A 43 -23.31 13.97 -15.96
CA ALA A 43 -24.63 14.00 -15.31
C ALA A 43 -25.49 12.78 -15.69
N ALA A 44 -25.32 12.24 -16.92
CA ALA A 44 -26.02 11.07 -17.43
C ALA A 44 -25.01 9.99 -17.89
N PRO A 45 -24.40 9.25 -16.98
CA PRO A 45 -23.31 8.32 -17.29
C PRO A 45 -23.74 7.19 -18.23
N GLY A 46 -25.00 6.74 -18.16
CA GLY A 46 -25.55 5.69 -19.05
C GLY A 46 -25.72 6.11 -20.52
N ALA A 47 -25.69 7.40 -20.83
CA ALA A 47 -25.78 7.91 -22.20
C ALA A 47 -24.41 8.07 -22.88
N GLU A 48 -23.31 7.97 -22.14
CA GLU A 48 -21.98 8.13 -22.70
C GLU A 48 -21.33 6.79 -23.07
N PRO A 49 -20.63 6.72 -24.22
CA PRO A 49 -19.89 5.52 -24.59
C PRO A 49 -18.72 5.28 -23.63
N VAL A 50 -18.42 4.00 -23.38
CA VAL A 50 -17.39 3.54 -22.43
C VAL A 50 -16.02 4.22 -22.62
N TRP A 51 -15.60 4.40 -23.87
CA TRP A 51 -14.31 5.03 -24.15
C TRP A 51 -14.23 6.49 -23.70
N ARG A 52 -15.35 7.26 -23.79
CA ARG A 52 -15.40 8.64 -23.27
C ARG A 52 -15.30 8.67 -21.75
N MET A 53 -15.98 7.77 -21.06
CA MET A 53 -15.85 7.64 -19.60
C MET A 53 -14.40 7.34 -19.19
N ARG A 54 -13.74 6.41 -19.87
CA ARG A 54 -12.33 6.10 -19.63
C ARG A 54 -11.41 7.29 -19.92
N LEU A 55 -11.65 8.02 -21.00
CA LEU A 55 -10.87 9.20 -21.37
C LEU A 55 -11.04 10.33 -20.33
N ARG A 56 -12.26 10.58 -19.84
CA ARG A 56 -12.53 11.55 -18.77
C ARG A 56 -11.78 11.17 -17.49
N GLY A 57 -11.84 9.90 -17.08
CA GLY A 57 -11.08 9.40 -15.94
C GLY A 57 -9.57 9.57 -16.13
N ALA A 58 -9.03 9.21 -17.28
CA ALA A 58 -7.61 9.38 -17.59
C ALA A 58 -7.18 10.85 -17.58
N ALA A 59 -7.97 11.75 -18.14
CA ALA A 59 -7.72 13.18 -18.11
C ALA A 59 -7.76 13.74 -16.68
N ALA A 60 -8.73 13.29 -15.87
CA ALA A 60 -8.82 13.67 -14.46
C ALA A 60 -7.60 13.22 -13.66
N ILE A 61 -7.09 11.99 -13.91
CA ILE A 61 -5.85 11.49 -13.28
C ILE A 61 -4.66 12.35 -13.68
N ALA A 62 -4.49 12.63 -14.97
CA ALA A 62 -3.39 13.47 -15.44
C ALA A 62 -3.44 14.87 -14.82
N LEU A 63 -4.63 15.47 -14.75
CA LEU A 63 -4.86 16.77 -14.10
C LEU A 63 -4.52 16.75 -12.61
N LEU A 64 -4.81 15.64 -11.91
CA LEU A 64 -4.55 15.50 -10.49
C LEU A 64 -3.10 15.13 -10.16
N LEU A 65 -2.43 14.33 -10.97
CA LEU A 65 -1.08 13.87 -10.68
C LEU A 65 0.00 14.81 -11.17
N ALA A 66 -0.14 15.34 -12.40
CA ALA A 66 0.94 16.11 -13.04
C ALA A 66 1.35 17.36 -12.26
N PRO A 67 0.45 18.23 -11.76
CA PRO A 67 0.85 19.44 -11.05
C PRO A 67 1.66 19.16 -9.78
N PHE A 68 1.24 18.16 -8.98
CA PHE A 68 1.93 17.82 -7.73
C PHE A 68 3.27 17.14 -7.98
N THR A 69 3.34 16.27 -8.98
CA THR A 69 4.60 15.62 -9.37
C THR A 69 5.62 16.64 -9.90
N LEU A 70 5.18 17.57 -10.76
CA LEU A 70 6.03 18.64 -11.27
C LEU A 70 6.44 19.62 -10.17
N ALA A 71 5.54 19.97 -9.25
CA ALA A 71 5.86 20.79 -8.10
C ALA A 71 6.91 20.11 -7.19
N ALA A 72 6.75 18.82 -6.90
CA ALA A 72 7.74 18.06 -6.13
C ALA A 72 9.10 18.02 -6.83
N TRP A 73 9.11 17.85 -8.15
CA TRP A 73 10.33 17.89 -8.96
C TRP A 73 11.01 19.28 -8.94
N ALA A 74 10.25 20.35 -9.09
CA ALA A 74 10.77 21.71 -9.06
C ALA A 74 11.31 22.08 -7.67
N LEU A 75 10.53 21.80 -6.61
CA LEU A 75 10.92 22.12 -5.23
C LEU A 75 12.16 21.34 -4.77
N ALA A 76 12.28 20.06 -5.15
CA ALA A 76 13.45 19.24 -4.81
C ALA A 76 14.75 19.68 -5.48
N ARG A 77 14.69 20.62 -6.45
CA ARG A 77 15.85 21.19 -7.16
C ARG A 77 16.27 22.56 -6.65
N LEU A 78 15.49 23.15 -5.75
CA LEU A 78 15.87 24.44 -5.16
C LEU A 78 17.02 24.23 -4.16
N PRO A 79 18.16 24.96 -4.29
CA PRO A 79 19.37 24.70 -3.51
C PRO A 79 19.18 24.67 -2.00
N LEU A 80 18.25 25.49 -1.48
CA LEU A 80 17.93 25.52 -0.04
C LEU A 80 16.99 24.41 0.42
N LEU A 81 16.33 23.71 -0.50
CA LEU A 81 15.28 22.73 -0.22
C LEU A 81 15.66 21.31 -0.67
N GLU A 82 16.79 21.11 -1.30
CA GLU A 82 17.22 19.85 -1.91
C GLU A 82 17.33 18.65 -0.92
N ILE A 83 17.47 18.91 0.37
CA ILE A 83 17.45 17.90 1.44
C ILE A 83 16.07 17.84 2.09
N ILE A 84 15.53 19.00 2.46
CA ILE A 84 14.30 19.09 3.25
C ILE A 84 13.10 18.54 2.48
N VAL A 85 12.95 18.95 1.22
CA VAL A 85 11.78 18.55 0.40
C VAL A 85 11.76 17.05 0.13
N PRO A 86 12.83 16.38 -0.35
CA PRO A 86 12.79 14.93 -0.55
C PRO A 86 12.51 14.15 0.73
N VAL A 87 13.11 14.53 1.85
CA VAL A 87 12.89 13.88 3.14
C VAL A 87 11.44 14.05 3.60
N ALA A 88 10.91 15.28 3.55
CA ALA A 88 9.55 15.58 3.98
C ALA A 88 8.50 14.89 3.09
N LEU A 89 8.69 14.90 1.76
CA LEU A 89 7.77 14.26 0.83
C LEU A 89 7.78 12.73 0.95
N LEU A 90 8.94 12.12 1.17
CA LEU A 90 9.01 10.69 1.45
C LEU A 90 8.36 10.35 2.78
N TYR A 91 8.64 11.11 3.85
CA TYR A 91 8.00 10.94 5.15
C TYR A 91 6.46 10.98 5.03
N LEU A 92 5.91 11.93 4.26
CA LEU A 92 4.47 12.04 4.04
C LEU A 92 3.90 10.95 3.11
N ALA A 93 4.75 10.31 2.29
CA ALA A 93 4.33 9.24 1.40
C ALA A 93 4.31 7.86 2.08
N VAL A 94 5.17 7.65 3.08
CA VAL A 94 5.29 6.38 3.81
C VAL A 94 4.31 6.34 4.98
N GLY A 95 3.59 5.24 5.14
CA GLY A 95 2.62 5.03 6.21
C GLY A 95 2.98 3.85 7.12
N ALA A 96 4.27 3.59 7.38
CA ALA A 96 4.70 2.39 8.11
C ALA A 96 4.25 2.40 9.58
N ARG A 97 4.38 3.54 10.26
CA ARG A 97 3.93 3.66 11.66
C ARG A 97 2.43 3.58 11.79
N SER A 98 1.69 4.24 10.92
CA SER A 98 0.22 4.21 10.89
C SER A 98 -0.30 2.78 10.68
N LEU A 99 0.26 2.05 9.70
CA LEU A 99 -0.04 0.65 9.47
C LEU A 99 0.19 -0.22 10.71
N ALA A 100 1.35 -0.08 11.34
CA ALA A 100 1.70 -0.82 12.54
C ALA A 100 0.76 -0.49 13.72
N GLN A 101 0.40 0.78 13.90
CA GLN A 101 -0.51 1.22 14.97
C GLN A 101 -1.91 0.64 14.80
N HIS A 102 -2.48 0.68 13.58
CA HIS A 102 -3.79 0.11 13.31
C HIS A 102 -3.81 -1.42 13.53
N ALA A 103 -2.80 -2.13 13.06
CA ALA A 103 -2.68 -3.57 13.29
C ALA A 103 -2.51 -3.90 14.79
N GLU A 104 -1.75 -3.12 15.53
CA GLU A 104 -1.50 -3.33 16.96
C GLU A 104 -2.76 -3.12 17.81
N VAL A 105 -3.62 -2.16 17.45
CA VAL A 105 -4.89 -1.95 18.16
C VAL A 105 -5.82 -3.17 18.00
N VAL A 106 -5.87 -3.77 16.78
CA VAL A 106 -6.63 -5.02 16.55
C VAL A 106 -6.02 -6.17 17.34
N ARG A 107 -4.68 -6.32 17.30
CA ARG A 107 -3.97 -7.37 18.02
C ARG A 107 -4.25 -7.34 19.52
N LYS A 108 -4.21 -6.15 20.13
CA LYS A 108 -4.49 -5.97 21.56
C LYS A 108 -5.92 -6.34 21.91
N ALA A 109 -6.91 -5.89 21.14
CA ALA A 109 -8.31 -6.22 21.38
C ALA A 109 -8.55 -7.73 21.35
N LEU A 110 -7.92 -8.44 20.38
CA LEU A 110 -8.00 -9.92 20.33
C LEU A 110 -7.28 -10.58 21.53
N ALA A 111 -6.13 -10.08 21.95
CA ALA A 111 -5.39 -10.61 23.08
C ALA A 111 -6.11 -10.43 24.42
N GLU A 112 -6.95 -9.39 24.52
CA GLU A 112 -7.81 -9.11 25.69
C GLU A 112 -9.15 -9.85 25.63
N GLY A 113 -9.42 -10.60 24.55
CA GLY A 113 -10.68 -11.32 24.34
C GLY A 113 -11.85 -10.43 23.94
N ASP A 114 -11.62 -9.16 23.61
CA ASP A 114 -12.66 -8.23 23.15
C ASP A 114 -12.83 -8.34 21.62
N LEU A 115 -13.57 -9.39 21.19
CA LEU A 115 -13.85 -9.62 19.78
C LEU A 115 -14.68 -8.48 19.15
N GLN A 116 -15.56 -7.83 19.91
CA GLN A 116 -16.41 -6.77 19.39
C GLN A 116 -15.54 -5.53 19.04
N LEU A 117 -14.65 -5.14 19.94
CA LEU A 117 -13.67 -4.08 19.68
C LEU A 117 -12.75 -4.45 18.52
N ALA A 118 -12.27 -5.69 18.47
CA ALA A 118 -11.41 -6.16 17.39
C ALA A 118 -12.08 -6.07 16.00
N ARG A 119 -13.38 -6.43 15.91
CA ARG A 119 -14.20 -6.27 14.69
C ARG A 119 -14.35 -4.81 14.26
N GLU A 120 -14.57 -3.91 15.21
CA GLU A 120 -14.62 -2.47 14.94
C GLU A 120 -13.29 -1.97 14.40
N ARG A 121 -12.18 -2.31 15.07
CA ARG A 121 -10.84 -1.83 14.71
C ARG A 121 -10.36 -2.37 13.37
N VAL A 122 -10.60 -3.65 13.07
CA VAL A 122 -10.24 -4.20 11.75
C VAL A 122 -11.07 -3.56 10.62
N GLY A 123 -12.31 -3.15 10.90
CA GLY A 123 -13.16 -2.42 9.96
C GLY A 123 -12.58 -1.07 9.49
N TRP A 124 -11.59 -0.52 10.19
CA TRP A 124 -10.90 0.70 9.77
C TRP A 124 -9.84 0.47 8.68
N ILE A 125 -9.38 -0.76 8.52
CA ILE A 125 -8.26 -1.12 7.62
C ILE A 125 -8.63 -2.15 6.55
N VAL A 126 -9.89 -2.60 6.52
CA VAL A 126 -10.39 -3.53 5.49
C VAL A 126 -11.72 -3.06 4.92
N SER A 127 -12.00 -3.39 3.66
CA SER A 127 -13.25 -3.05 2.96
C SER A 127 -14.34 -4.14 3.06
N ARG A 128 -14.05 -5.27 3.73
CA ARG A 128 -15.02 -6.36 3.94
C ARG A 128 -15.91 -6.11 5.14
N ASP A 129 -17.05 -6.81 5.20
CA ASP A 129 -17.91 -6.79 6.37
C ASP A 129 -17.23 -7.52 7.54
N THR A 130 -17.13 -6.83 8.70
CA THR A 130 -16.36 -7.33 9.84
C THR A 130 -17.22 -7.85 10.99
N ARG A 131 -18.53 -7.57 10.96
CA ARG A 131 -19.45 -7.82 12.08
C ARG A 131 -19.61 -9.28 12.48
N GLU A 132 -19.43 -10.19 11.52
CA GLU A 132 -19.62 -11.64 11.72
C GLU A 132 -18.29 -12.41 11.77
N LEU A 133 -17.13 -11.72 11.70
CA LEU A 133 -15.84 -12.38 11.75
C LEU A 133 -15.59 -12.98 13.15
N ASP A 134 -15.15 -14.21 13.20
CA ASP A 134 -14.57 -14.80 14.42
C ASP A 134 -13.15 -14.24 14.66
N GLU A 135 -12.51 -14.62 15.76
CA GLU A 135 -11.16 -14.17 16.11
C GLU A 135 -10.14 -14.48 15.00
N ALA A 136 -10.23 -15.68 14.44
CA ALA A 136 -9.36 -16.10 13.33
C ALA A 136 -9.62 -15.29 12.06
N GLY A 137 -10.87 -14.97 11.78
CA GLY A 137 -11.28 -14.13 10.65
C GLY A 137 -10.77 -12.69 10.80
N VAL A 138 -10.82 -12.13 12.02
CA VAL A 138 -10.24 -10.80 12.32
C VAL A 138 -8.71 -10.82 12.18
N ALA A 139 -8.04 -11.83 12.73
CA ALA A 139 -6.58 -11.97 12.61
C ALA A 139 -6.16 -12.10 11.14
N ARG A 140 -6.85 -12.96 10.38
CA ARG A 140 -6.63 -13.15 8.93
C ARG A 140 -6.80 -11.85 8.15
N ALA A 141 -7.91 -11.13 8.38
CA ALA A 141 -8.19 -9.86 7.72
C ALA A 141 -7.11 -8.80 8.00
N THR A 142 -6.64 -8.76 9.25
CA THR A 142 -5.59 -7.82 9.68
C THR A 142 -4.25 -8.16 9.02
N ILE A 143 -3.86 -9.44 9.00
CA ILE A 143 -2.59 -9.86 8.39
C ILE A 143 -2.60 -9.61 6.87
N GLU A 144 -3.71 -9.93 6.18
CA GLU A 144 -3.89 -9.61 4.76
C GLU A 144 -3.68 -8.12 4.51
N SER A 145 -4.33 -7.27 5.31
CA SER A 145 -4.19 -5.80 5.21
C SER A 145 -2.77 -5.33 5.49
N VAL A 146 -2.08 -5.90 6.49
CA VAL A 146 -0.67 -5.55 6.82
C VAL A 146 0.27 -5.92 5.68
N LEU A 147 0.13 -7.10 5.08
CA LEU A 147 1.00 -7.53 3.99
C LEU A 147 0.76 -6.71 2.72
N GLU A 148 -0.49 -6.49 2.34
CA GLU A 148 -0.89 -5.73 1.16
C GLU A 148 -0.53 -4.24 1.31
N ASN A 149 -0.97 -3.58 2.38
CA ASN A 149 -0.64 -2.17 2.62
C ASN A 149 0.85 -1.97 2.95
N GLY A 150 1.54 -2.98 3.49
CA GLY A 150 2.99 -2.98 3.61
C GLY A 150 3.67 -2.84 2.26
N SER A 151 3.17 -3.57 1.24
CA SER A 151 3.63 -3.37 -0.14
C SER A 151 3.32 -1.97 -0.63
N ASP A 152 2.08 -1.53 -0.51
CA ASP A 152 1.60 -0.31 -1.14
C ASP A 152 2.03 0.96 -0.40
N ALA A 153 1.86 1.02 0.92
CA ALA A 153 2.16 2.22 1.69
C ALA A 153 3.63 2.33 2.14
N VAL A 154 4.44 1.25 1.99
CA VAL A 154 5.84 1.27 2.40
C VAL A 154 6.75 0.94 1.21
N PHE A 155 6.80 -0.30 0.75
CA PHE A 155 7.80 -0.73 -0.24
C PHE A 155 7.68 0.00 -1.58
N ALA A 156 6.48 0.22 -2.08
CA ALA A 156 6.30 0.90 -3.35
C ALA A 156 6.62 2.41 -3.26
N ALA A 157 6.30 3.06 -2.15
CA ALA A 157 6.72 4.43 -1.91
C ALA A 157 8.27 4.56 -1.86
N LEU A 158 8.94 3.63 -1.16
CA LEU A 158 10.41 3.56 -1.12
C LEU A 158 11.01 3.29 -2.49
N PHE A 159 10.45 2.35 -3.23
CA PHE A 159 10.90 2.01 -4.58
C PHE A 159 10.89 3.22 -5.51
N TRP A 160 9.74 3.89 -5.60
CA TRP A 160 9.61 5.03 -6.50
C TRP A 160 10.44 6.24 -6.05
N PHE A 161 10.67 6.37 -4.74
CA PHE A 161 11.62 7.35 -4.23
C PHE A 161 13.07 7.03 -4.64
N LEU A 162 13.48 5.78 -4.57
CA LEU A 162 14.83 5.37 -5.00
C LEU A 162 15.06 5.55 -6.51
N VAL A 163 14.03 5.32 -7.32
CA VAL A 163 14.10 5.40 -8.80
C VAL A 163 14.00 6.84 -9.29
N LEU A 164 13.04 7.62 -8.80
CA LEU A 164 12.71 8.96 -9.32
C LEU A 164 12.86 10.08 -8.28
N GLY A 165 13.30 9.78 -7.06
CA GLY A 165 13.38 10.75 -5.97
C GLY A 165 12.01 11.18 -5.44
N ALA A 166 11.94 12.37 -4.88
CA ALA A 166 10.71 12.93 -4.31
C ALA A 166 9.50 12.95 -5.28
N PRO A 167 9.66 13.34 -6.57
CA PRO A 167 8.54 13.27 -7.51
C PRO A 167 8.01 11.86 -7.71
N GLY A 168 8.86 10.83 -7.66
CA GLY A 168 8.44 9.43 -7.75
C GLY A 168 7.59 9.00 -6.56
N ALA A 169 8.00 9.34 -5.35
CA ALA A 169 7.23 9.04 -4.15
C ALA A 169 5.86 9.75 -4.17
N VAL A 170 5.82 11.01 -4.59
CA VAL A 170 4.57 11.79 -4.71
C VAL A 170 3.66 11.20 -5.77
N LEU A 171 4.18 10.95 -6.98
CA LEU A 171 3.42 10.34 -8.08
C LEU A 171 2.76 9.04 -7.63
N TYR A 172 3.57 8.14 -7.06
CA TYR A 172 3.09 6.85 -6.59
C TYR A 172 2.01 7.00 -5.51
N ARG A 173 2.29 7.78 -4.46
CA ARG A 173 1.35 7.92 -3.33
C ARG A 173 0.01 8.53 -3.75
N LEU A 174 0.02 9.50 -4.65
CA LEU A 174 -1.19 10.10 -5.17
C LEU A 174 -1.94 9.16 -6.12
N ALA A 175 -1.24 8.38 -6.96
CA ALA A 175 -1.84 7.36 -7.82
C ALA A 175 -2.53 6.26 -6.99
N ASN A 176 -1.87 5.75 -5.96
CA ASN A 176 -2.44 4.78 -5.02
C ASN A 176 -3.67 5.35 -4.27
N THR A 177 -3.65 6.65 -3.91
CA THR A 177 -4.82 7.31 -3.33
C THR A 177 -5.98 7.41 -4.33
N LEU A 178 -5.70 7.66 -5.60
CA LEU A 178 -6.72 7.68 -6.66
C LEU A 178 -7.34 6.32 -6.90
N ASP A 179 -6.54 5.25 -6.88
CA ASP A 179 -7.06 3.88 -6.95
C ASP A 179 -7.95 3.57 -5.74
N ALA A 180 -7.52 3.88 -4.54
CA ALA A 180 -8.32 3.72 -3.32
C ALA A 180 -9.66 4.48 -3.36
N MET A 181 -9.76 5.56 -4.14
CA MET A 181 -11.00 6.34 -4.30
C MET A 181 -11.84 5.92 -5.51
N TRP A 182 -11.21 5.54 -6.62
CA TRP A 182 -11.89 5.30 -7.90
C TRP A 182 -11.73 3.88 -8.45
N GLY A 183 -10.84 3.06 -7.91
CA GLY A 183 -10.53 1.72 -8.43
C GLY A 183 -11.61 0.66 -8.21
N TYR A 184 -12.71 1.00 -7.57
CA TYR A 184 -13.81 0.07 -7.27
C TYR A 184 -14.55 -0.36 -8.55
N LYS A 185 -14.82 -1.67 -8.68
CA LYS A 185 -15.60 -2.26 -9.78
C LYS A 185 -17.11 -2.20 -9.50
N ASN A 186 -17.62 -1.00 -9.23
CA ASN A 186 -19.05 -0.71 -9.13
C ASN A 186 -19.53 0.09 -10.33
N GLU A 187 -20.84 0.29 -10.49
CA GLU A 187 -21.43 1.01 -11.62
C GLU A 187 -20.82 2.40 -11.84
N ARG A 188 -20.50 3.11 -10.77
CA ARG A 188 -19.95 4.45 -10.84
C ARG A 188 -18.53 4.48 -11.39
N TYR A 189 -17.67 3.59 -10.90
CA TYR A 189 -16.23 3.68 -11.17
C TYR A 189 -15.70 2.66 -12.18
N LEU A 190 -16.51 1.66 -12.60
CA LEU A 190 -16.07 0.60 -13.51
C LEU A 190 -15.39 1.12 -14.78
N HIS A 191 -15.86 2.25 -15.30
CA HIS A 191 -15.30 2.87 -16.49
C HIS A 191 -14.53 4.15 -16.19
N PHE A 192 -15.03 5.00 -15.31
CA PHE A 192 -14.36 6.24 -14.94
C PHE A 192 -13.05 5.99 -14.17
N GLY A 193 -13.08 5.08 -13.19
CA GLY A 193 -11.92 4.71 -12.38
C GLY A 193 -10.95 3.73 -13.05
N TRP A 194 -11.29 3.22 -14.25
CA TRP A 194 -10.47 2.22 -14.94
C TRP A 194 -9.00 2.64 -15.09
N ALA A 195 -8.75 3.89 -15.46
CA ALA A 195 -7.40 4.38 -15.65
C ALA A 195 -6.63 4.51 -14.33
N ALA A 196 -7.30 4.88 -13.21
CA ALA A 196 -6.68 4.91 -11.88
C ALA A 196 -6.23 3.52 -11.46
N ALA A 197 -7.12 2.52 -11.56
CA ALA A 197 -6.82 1.14 -11.21
C ALA A 197 -5.67 0.57 -12.06
N ARG A 198 -5.66 0.83 -13.38
CA ARG A 198 -4.60 0.34 -14.27
C ARG A 198 -3.26 1.02 -14.06
N PHE A 199 -3.28 2.31 -13.77
CA PHE A 199 -2.07 3.06 -13.50
C PHE A 199 -1.43 2.64 -12.17
N ASP A 200 -2.24 2.46 -11.12
CA ASP A 200 -1.78 1.91 -9.85
C ASP A 200 -1.26 0.47 -9.99
N ASP A 201 -1.99 -0.42 -10.68
CA ASP A 201 -1.54 -1.78 -10.99
C ASP A 201 -0.16 -1.80 -11.67
N MET A 202 0.07 -0.88 -12.61
CA MET A 202 1.36 -0.76 -13.31
C MET A 202 2.47 -0.26 -12.39
N LEU A 203 2.21 0.76 -11.59
CA LEU A 203 3.19 1.30 -10.64
C LEU A 203 3.54 0.30 -9.54
N ASN A 204 2.60 -0.53 -9.13
CA ASN A 204 2.81 -1.57 -8.11
C ASN A 204 3.44 -2.85 -8.67
N TYR A 205 3.50 -3.04 -9.99
CA TYR A 205 3.91 -4.32 -10.56
C TYR A 205 5.28 -4.80 -10.08
N LEU A 206 6.30 -3.98 -10.18
CA LEU A 206 7.66 -4.32 -9.74
C LEU A 206 7.82 -4.21 -8.21
N PRO A 207 7.36 -3.14 -7.53
CA PRO A 207 7.42 -3.05 -6.08
C PRO A 207 6.81 -4.25 -5.35
N ALA A 208 5.63 -4.72 -5.79
CA ALA A 208 4.96 -5.85 -5.17
C ALA A 208 5.79 -7.15 -5.23
N ARG A 209 6.51 -7.38 -6.34
CA ARG A 209 7.41 -8.54 -6.47
C ARG A 209 8.65 -8.41 -5.59
N LEU A 210 9.20 -7.22 -5.49
CA LEU A 210 10.33 -6.95 -4.59
C LEU A 210 9.91 -7.06 -3.12
N ALA A 211 8.71 -6.58 -2.75
CA ALA A 211 8.14 -6.77 -1.42
C ALA A 211 7.95 -8.27 -1.12
N ALA A 212 7.37 -9.03 -2.05
CA ALA A 212 7.22 -10.49 -1.93
C ALA A 212 8.57 -11.18 -1.73
N LEU A 213 9.60 -10.86 -2.53
CA LEU A 213 10.96 -11.36 -2.35
C LEU A 213 11.54 -10.99 -0.98
N THR A 214 11.28 -9.78 -0.51
CA THR A 214 11.71 -9.34 0.83
C THR A 214 11.07 -10.18 1.93
N TYR A 215 9.78 -10.51 1.80
CA TYR A 215 9.09 -11.39 2.75
C TYR A 215 9.69 -12.80 2.74
N LEU A 216 10.05 -13.34 1.58
CA LEU A 216 10.75 -14.63 1.47
C LEU A 216 12.10 -14.61 2.18
N LEU A 217 12.90 -13.57 1.98
CA LEU A 217 14.22 -13.44 2.58
C LEU A 217 14.19 -13.37 4.11
N LEU A 218 13.10 -12.83 4.67
CA LEU A 218 12.97 -12.58 6.11
C LEU A 218 12.09 -13.60 6.84
N GLY A 219 11.50 -14.57 6.12
CA GLY A 219 10.61 -15.60 6.64
C GLY A 219 10.96 -17.00 6.13
N HIS A 220 9.96 -17.88 6.04
CA HIS A 220 10.12 -19.21 5.49
C HIS A 220 10.15 -19.16 3.95
N ALA A 221 11.35 -19.00 3.36
CA ALA A 221 11.54 -18.77 1.94
C ALA A 221 10.93 -19.86 1.04
N ALA A 222 11.11 -21.15 1.38
CA ALA A 222 10.61 -22.26 0.57
C ALA A 222 9.08 -22.29 0.49
N ASP A 223 8.42 -22.12 1.63
CA ASP A 223 6.95 -22.10 1.71
C ASP A 223 6.38 -20.85 1.06
N GLY A 224 6.97 -19.68 1.31
CA GLY A 224 6.55 -18.43 0.67
C GLY A 224 6.70 -18.49 -0.85
N TRP A 225 7.82 -19.05 -1.37
CA TRP A 225 8.03 -19.22 -2.81
C TRP A 225 7.02 -20.18 -3.43
N ARG A 226 6.76 -21.33 -2.77
CA ARG A 226 5.75 -22.28 -3.20
C ARG A 226 4.37 -21.63 -3.28
N CYS A 227 3.94 -20.95 -2.20
CA CYS A 227 2.66 -20.24 -2.16
C CYS A 227 2.57 -19.17 -3.24
N TRP A 228 3.60 -18.35 -3.41
CA TRP A 228 3.64 -17.35 -4.47
C TRP A 228 3.41 -17.98 -5.85
N ARG A 229 4.18 -19.02 -6.19
CA ARG A 229 4.09 -19.62 -7.53
C ARG A 229 2.78 -20.33 -7.82
N THR A 230 2.16 -20.93 -6.83
CA THR A 230 0.96 -21.76 -7.02
C THR A 230 -0.35 -21.02 -6.75
N GLN A 231 -0.34 -20.05 -5.84
CA GLN A 231 -1.57 -19.41 -5.36
C GLN A 231 -1.76 -17.99 -5.90
N ALA A 232 -0.68 -17.20 -6.07
CA ALA A 232 -0.80 -15.84 -6.56
C ALA A 232 -1.50 -15.71 -7.94
N PRO A 233 -1.30 -16.64 -8.91
CA PRO A 233 -1.98 -16.58 -10.20
C PRO A 233 -3.52 -16.73 -10.11
N THR A 234 -4.03 -17.29 -9.03
CA THR A 234 -5.49 -17.46 -8.81
C THR A 234 -6.13 -16.22 -8.19
N TRP A 235 -5.32 -15.26 -7.74
CA TRP A 235 -5.82 -14.05 -7.11
C TRP A 235 -6.23 -13.00 -8.14
N TYR A 236 -7.27 -12.22 -7.83
CA TYR A 236 -7.86 -11.23 -8.74
C TYR A 236 -6.99 -9.98 -8.98
N SER A 237 -6.05 -9.67 -8.07
CA SER A 237 -5.09 -8.57 -8.23
C SER A 237 -3.72 -9.12 -8.61
N PRO A 238 -3.09 -8.60 -9.67
CA PRO A 238 -1.76 -9.05 -10.12
C PRO A 238 -0.65 -8.67 -9.14
N ASN A 239 -0.91 -7.78 -8.20
CA ASN A 239 0.05 -7.27 -7.22
C ASN A 239 -0.21 -7.80 -5.80
N ALA A 240 -1.45 -7.76 -5.33
CA ALA A 240 -1.81 -8.27 -4.01
C ALA A 240 -1.60 -9.79 -3.90
N GLY A 241 -1.89 -10.56 -4.97
CA GLY A 241 -1.68 -12.01 -5.01
C GLY A 241 -0.25 -12.42 -4.65
N PRO A 242 0.77 -11.96 -5.37
CA PRO A 242 2.18 -12.22 -5.05
C PRO A 242 2.57 -11.86 -3.62
N VAL A 243 2.19 -10.66 -3.17
CA VAL A 243 2.55 -10.13 -1.85
C VAL A 243 1.92 -10.96 -0.72
N MET A 244 0.62 -11.19 -0.81
CA MET A 244 -0.11 -11.92 0.24
C MET A 244 0.24 -13.41 0.26
N ALA A 245 0.36 -14.06 -0.92
CA ALA A 245 0.72 -15.47 -0.97
C ALA A 245 2.16 -15.71 -0.45
N ALA A 246 3.11 -14.88 -0.86
CA ALA A 246 4.49 -14.94 -0.38
C ALA A 246 4.57 -14.65 1.12
N GLY A 247 3.91 -13.59 1.58
CA GLY A 247 3.90 -13.18 2.98
C GLY A 247 3.23 -14.22 3.90
N ALA A 248 2.10 -14.78 3.47
CA ALA A 248 1.41 -15.84 4.21
C ALA A 248 2.27 -17.11 4.35
N GLY A 249 2.89 -17.56 3.25
CA GLY A 249 3.82 -18.67 3.27
C GLY A 249 5.08 -18.40 4.09
N ALA A 250 5.64 -17.19 3.99
CA ALA A 250 6.80 -16.75 4.78
C ALA A 250 6.51 -16.70 6.29
N LEU A 251 5.27 -16.38 6.67
CA LEU A 251 4.80 -16.43 8.06
C LEU A 251 4.38 -17.83 8.51
N GLY A 252 4.13 -18.75 7.58
CA GLY A 252 3.62 -20.09 7.86
C GLY A 252 2.19 -20.09 8.38
N VAL A 253 1.31 -19.25 7.82
CA VAL A 253 -0.11 -19.14 8.20
C VAL A 253 -1.03 -19.30 6.99
N SER A 254 -2.30 -19.65 7.25
CA SER A 254 -3.34 -19.70 6.21
C SER A 254 -4.15 -18.41 6.18
N LEU A 255 -4.18 -17.77 5.00
CA LEU A 255 -4.96 -16.57 4.68
C LEU A 255 -5.95 -16.85 3.54
N GLY A 256 -6.61 -15.83 3.02
CA GLY A 256 -7.59 -15.97 1.95
C GLY A 256 -8.90 -16.57 2.44
N GLY A 257 -9.55 -17.35 1.58
CA GLY A 257 -10.90 -17.89 1.87
C GLY A 257 -12.01 -16.87 1.67
N GLY A 258 -13.27 -17.34 1.69
CA GLY A 258 -14.45 -16.51 1.47
C GLY A 258 -14.60 -15.38 2.47
N ALA A 259 -15.22 -14.28 2.03
CA ALA A 259 -15.51 -13.12 2.86
C ALA A 259 -16.79 -12.41 2.39
N ARG A 260 -17.49 -11.72 3.30
CA ARG A 260 -18.63 -10.87 2.95
C ARG A 260 -18.20 -9.46 2.57
N TYR A 261 -18.79 -8.92 1.51
CA TYR A 261 -18.62 -7.54 1.06
C TYR A 261 -20.00 -6.95 0.76
N HIS A 262 -20.38 -5.90 1.45
CA HIS A 262 -21.71 -5.28 1.31
C HIS A 262 -22.86 -6.29 1.42
N GLY A 263 -22.78 -7.20 2.40
CA GLY A 263 -23.77 -8.25 2.65
C GLY A 263 -23.69 -9.47 1.71
N GLN A 264 -22.88 -9.43 0.65
CA GLN A 264 -22.74 -10.53 -0.30
C GLN A 264 -21.50 -11.38 0.00
N TRP A 265 -21.67 -12.70 -0.03
CA TRP A 265 -20.55 -13.63 0.10
C TRP A 265 -19.75 -13.68 -1.19
N LYS A 266 -18.44 -13.55 -1.08
CA LYS A 266 -17.50 -13.66 -2.20
C LYS A 266 -16.46 -14.74 -1.91
N GLU A 267 -16.43 -15.76 -2.75
CA GLU A 267 -15.36 -16.75 -2.72
C GLU A 267 -14.03 -16.13 -3.09
N ARG A 268 -13.00 -16.48 -2.33
CA ARG A 268 -11.61 -16.06 -2.58
C ARG A 268 -10.71 -17.27 -2.45
N PRO A 269 -9.68 -17.40 -3.28
CA PRO A 269 -8.71 -18.49 -3.16
C PRO A 269 -8.04 -18.52 -1.78
N PRO A 270 -7.66 -19.70 -1.27
CA PRO A 270 -6.79 -19.77 -0.10
C PRO A 270 -5.38 -19.28 -0.43
N LEU A 271 -4.72 -18.67 0.55
CA LEU A 271 -3.34 -18.19 0.46
C LEU A 271 -2.52 -18.70 1.64
N GLY A 272 -1.22 -18.91 1.42
CA GLY A 272 -0.31 -19.40 2.44
C GLY A 272 -0.42 -20.90 2.67
N CYS A 273 0.24 -21.35 3.73
CA CYS A 273 0.27 -22.75 4.18
C CYS A 273 0.57 -22.75 5.68
N GLY A 274 -0.15 -23.57 6.42
CA GLY A 274 0.00 -23.66 7.88
C GLY A 274 -1.33 -23.49 8.60
N PRO A 275 -1.30 -23.31 9.93
CA PRO A 275 -2.51 -23.18 10.74
C PRO A 275 -3.23 -21.85 10.48
N THR A 276 -4.45 -21.80 10.97
CA THR A 276 -5.25 -20.58 11.06
C THR A 276 -4.51 -19.55 11.93
N PRO A 277 -4.43 -18.29 11.49
CA PRO A 277 -3.65 -17.29 12.23
C PRO A 277 -4.34 -16.86 13.54
N THR A 278 -3.51 -16.45 14.47
CA THR A 278 -3.89 -15.90 15.78
C THR A 278 -3.52 -14.41 15.88
N HIS A 279 -3.86 -13.77 17.00
CA HIS A 279 -3.45 -12.38 17.28
C HIS A 279 -1.92 -12.21 17.32
N GLU A 280 -1.14 -13.24 17.69
CA GLU A 280 0.31 -13.18 17.70
C GLU A 280 0.90 -13.05 16.30
N ASP A 281 0.25 -13.64 15.30
CA ASP A 281 0.67 -13.60 13.91
C ASP A 281 0.50 -12.21 13.30
N ILE A 282 -0.43 -11.39 13.82
CA ILE A 282 -0.53 -9.97 13.46
C ILE A 282 0.78 -9.26 13.80
N GLY A 283 1.31 -9.48 15.00
CA GLY A 283 2.59 -8.92 15.40
C GLY A 283 3.76 -9.43 14.56
N ARG A 284 3.73 -10.70 14.10
CA ARG A 284 4.74 -11.28 13.19
C ARG A 284 4.69 -10.62 11.83
N ALA A 285 3.49 -10.38 11.28
CA ALA A 285 3.31 -9.69 10.00
C ALA A 285 3.83 -8.23 10.05
N VAL A 286 3.51 -7.48 11.10
CA VAL A 286 4.04 -6.12 11.31
C VAL A 286 5.56 -6.12 11.40
N ARG A 287 6.15 -7.08 12.15
CA ARG A 287 7.62 -7.21 12.24
C ARG A 287 8.24 -7.56 10.88
N LEU A 288 7.60 -8.39 10.07
CA LEU A 288 8.08 -8.76 8.74
C LEU A 288 8.17 -7.53 7.82
N VAL A 289 7.12 -6.72 7.76
CA VAL A 289 7.10 -5.46 6.99
C VAL A 289 8.17 -4.49 7.50
N ASN A 290 8.24 -4.26 8.83
CA ASN A 290 9.20 -3.34 9.41
C ASN A 290 10.67 -3.78 9.18
N ARG A 291 10.98 -5.07 9.34
CA ARG A 291 12.32 -5.60 9.03
C ARG A 291 12.68 -5.42 7.56
N GLY A 292 11.72 -5.68 6.66
CA GLY A 292 11.92 -5.47 5.23
C GLY A 292 12.17 -4.00 4.88
N MET A 293 11.42 -3.09 5.47
CA MET A 293 11.63 -1.65 5.30
C MET A 293 13.05 -1.22 5.69
N TRP A 294 13.53 -1.64 6.87
CA TRP A 294 14.89 -1.32 7.32
C TRP A 294 15.97 -2.05 6.52
N LEU A 295 15.69 -3.24 6.01
CA LEU A 295 16.59 -3.93 5.06
C LEU A 295 16.78 -3.11 3.78
N TRP A 296 15.70 -2.56 3.20
CA TRP A 296 15.80 -1.70 2.02
C TRP A 296 16.59 -0.41 2.31
N ALA A 297 16.39 0.18 3.49
CA ALA A 297 17.16 1.36 3.91
C ALA A 297 18.66 1.03 4.04
N ALA A 298 19.00 -0.10 4.65
CA ALA A 298 20.38 -0.53 4.80
C ALA A 298 21.03 -0.85 3.45
N LEU A 299 20.34 -1.58 2.56
CA LEU A 299 20.84 -1.91 1.24
C LEU A 299 21.03 -0.67 0.35
N SER A 300 20.09 0.28 0.39
CA SER A 300 20.21 1.52 -0.37
C SER A 300 21.39 2.38 0.10
N LEU A 301 21.59 2.46 1.42
CA LEU A 301 22.73 3.17 2.01
C LEU A 301 24.07 2.48 1.66
N ALA A 302 24.14 1.17 1.78
CA ALA A 302 25.34 0.40 1.41
C ALA A 302 25.68 0.56 -0.07
N ALA A 303 24.69 0.52 -0.96
CA ALA A 303 24.88 0.77 -2.39
C ALA A 303 25.39 2.19 -2.66
N ALA A 304 24.84 3.21 -1.97
CA ALA A 304 25.31 4.59 -2.12
C ALA A 304 26.77 4.79 -1.69
N ILE A 305 27.16 4.16 -0.57
CA ILE A 305 28.55 4.20 -0.06
C ILE A 305 29.50 3.52 -1.06
N LEU A 306 29.13 2.34 -1.57
CA LEU A 306 29.96 1.59 -2.52
C LEU A 306 30.15 2.38 -3.82
N ILE A 307 29.08 2.95 -4.38
CA ILE A 307 29.15 3.78 -5.60
C ILE A 307 30.02 5.01 -5.35
N GLY A 308 29.88 5.66 -4.18
CA GLY A 308 30.72 6.80 -3.81
C GLY A 308 32.20 6.44 -3.71
N ALA A 309 32.53 5.27 -3.17
CA ALA A 309 33.91 4.80 -3.07
C ALA A 309 34.55 4.42 -4.41
N ILE A 310 33.74 3.99 -5.40
CA ILE A 310 34.21 3.67 -6.75
C ILE A 310 34.53 4.95 -7.56
N HIS A 311 33.86 6.06 -7.26
CA HIS A 311 34.01 7.33 -7.99
C HIS A 311 34.91 8.35 -7.26
N ALA A 312 35.44 8.02 -6.09
CA ALA A 312 36.42 8.81 -5.34
C ALA A 312 37.85 8.36 -5.67
#